data_415351f7f133149fb088473788e6ccb6
#
_entry.id   415351f7f133149fb088473788e6ccb6
#
_cell.length_a   1.000
_cell.length_b   1.000
_cell.length_c   1.000
_cell.angle_alpha   90.00
_cell.angle_beta   90.00
_cell.angle_gamma   90.00
#
_symmetry.space_group_name_H-M   'P 1'
#
loop_
_entity.id
_entity.type
_entity.pdbx_description
1 polymer ?
#
loop_
_entity_poly.entity_id
_entity_poly.type
_entity_poly.pdbx_seq_one_letter_code
_entity_poly.pdbx_strand_id
1 'polypeptide(L)'
;MSQRTKTKEKEAKARSRAREKAQREAEREVKQKARQKVIAYDEQGRRIGDDGYLMTKARTILHHLYNACFIIMILSFVVAVVFIALSYFQGQQLSHWELIAYGGNQFNGWSVANMLRVEALYLLFVAAICLFANIKGMGWLYDGAPYKPVRITMLAMGIVSGIFFLVALFTVGIPEPFSLIMVIIAVLMNKFIVDVAAEKGSLRPAKIAKTVVKKG
;
A
#
# COMPACT_ATOMS: atom_id res chain seq x y z
N MET A 1 -27.27 -50.12 32.72
CA MET A 1 -26.11 -49.67 31.86
C MET A 1 -25.07 -49.04 32.74
N SER A 2 -23.90 -49.62 32.80
CA SER A 2 -22.94 -49.61 33.90
C SER A 2 -22.19 -48.23 34.01
N GLN A 3 -21.93 -47.79 35.25
CA GLN A 3 -21.08 -46.63 35.60
C GLN A 3 -19.69 -46.67 34.90
N ARG A 4 -19.19 -47.85 34.58
CA ARG A 4 -17.94 -48.07 33.84
C ARG A 4 -17.92 -47.48 32.42
N THR A 5 -19.05 -47.45 31.72
CA THR A 5 -19.15 -46.84 30.37
C THR A 5 -19.08 -45.30 30.41
N LYS A 6 -19.72 -44.67 31.39
CA LYS A 6 -19.71 -43.22 31.59
C LYS A 6 -18.31 -42.67 31.95
N THR A 7 -17.52 -43.46 32.70
CA THR A 7 -16.14 -43.05 33.06
C THR A 7 -15.20 -43.13 31.87
N LYS A 8 -15.29 -44.16 31.04
CA LYS A 8 -14.49 -44.30 29.81
C LYS A 8 -14.81 -43.19 28.79
N GLU A 9 -16.07 -42.78 28.70
CA GLU A 9 -16.47 -41.69 27.79
C GLU A 9 -15.96 -40.30 28.26
N LYS A 10 -15.97 -40.06 29.59
CA LYS A 10 -15.36 -38.86 30.18
C LYS A 10 -13.85 -38.78 29.97
N GLU A 11 -13.14 -39.90 30.12
CA GLU A 11 -11.70 -40.00 29.88
C GLU A 11 -11.34 -39.80 28.40
N ALA A 12 -12.11 -40.36 27.48
CA ALA A 12 -11.91 -40.17 26.04
C ALA A 12 -12.12 -38.70 25.64
N LYS A 13 -13.13 -38.04 26.18
CA LYS A 13 -13.42 -36.62 25.99
C LYS A 13 -12.34 -35.71 26.61
N ALA A 14 -11.79 -36.08 27.75
CA ALA A 14 -10.69 -35.37 28.38
C ALA A 14 -9.39 -35.47 27.54
N ARG A 15 -9.09 -36.66 27.01
CA ARG A 15 -7.94 -36.90 26.14
C ARG A 15 -8.05 -36.17 24.80
N SER A 16 -9.25 -36.09 24.18
CA SER A 16 -9.46 -35.34 22.95
C SER A 16 -9.25 -33.83 23.15
N ARG A 17 -9.79 -33.27 24.27
CA ARG A 17 -9.59 -31.88 24.65
C ARG A 17 -8.12 -31.55 24.95
N ALA A 18 -7.37 -32.43 25.58
CA ALA A 18 -5.96 -32.25 25.83
C ALA A 18 -5.13 -32.25 24.53
N ARG A 19 -5.45 -33.13 23.58
CA ARG A 19 -4.82 -33.15 22.25
C ARG A 19 -5.11 -31.85 21.45
N GLU A 20 -6.35 -31.40 21.48
CA GLU A 20 -6.75 -30.18 20.79
C GLU A 20 -6.06 -28.93 21.38
N LYS A 21 -5.90 -28.86 22.71
CA LYS A 21 -5.11 -27.79 23.35
C LYS A 21 -3.64 -27.83 22.94
N ALA A 22 -3.03 -29.00 22.97
CA ALA A 22 -1.62 -29.15 22.57
C ALA A 22 -1.40 -28.77 21.08
N GLN A 23 -2.33 -29.12 20.20
CA GLN A 23 -2.27 -28.69 18.79
C GLN A 23 -2.38 -27.16 18.64
N ARG A 24 -3.31 -26.52 19.34
CA ARG A 24 -3.48 -25.06 19.32
C ARG A 24 -2.26 -24.33 19.91
N GLU A 25 -1.61 -24.89 20.91
CA GLU A 25 -0.38 -24.35 21.48
C GLU A 25 0.80 -24.49 20.50
N ALA A 26 0.95 -25.66 19.88
CA ALA A 26 1.95 -25.87 18.84
C ALA A 26 1.75 -24.92 17.62
N GLU A 27 0.51 -24.74 17.16
CA GLU A 27 0.21 -23.77 16.10
C GLU A 27 0.53 -22.31 16.51
N ARG A 28 0.29 -21.95 17.77
CA ARG A 28 0.63 -20.62 18.30
C ARG A 28 2.13 -20.42 18.34
N GLU A 29 2.90 -21.41 18.77
CA GLU A 29 4.35 -21.36 18.77
C GLU A 29 4.94 -21.23 17.37
N VAL A 30 4.42 -21.99 16.40
CA VAL A 30 4.82 -21.88 14.99
C VAL A 30 4.49 -20.50 14.44
N LYS A 31 3.29 -19.96 14.72
CA LYS A 31 2.91 -18.60 14.33
C LYS A 31 3.75 -17.53 15.03
N GLN A 32 4.14 -17.74 16.30
CA GLN A 32 5.03 -16.79 17.00
C GLN A 32 6.45 -16.84 16.43
N LYS A 33 6.99 -18.03 16.14
CA LYS A 33 8.30 -18.16 15.49
C LYS A 33 8.32 -17.54 14.09
N ALA A 34 7.24 -17.71 13.32
CA ALA A 34 7.08 -17.07 12.00
C ALA A 34 6.96 -15.53 12.07
N ARG A 35 6.52 -14.98 13.21
CA ARG A 35 6.45 -13.52 13.45
C ARG A 35 7.74 -12.89 13.94
N GLN A 36 8.73 -13.69 14.35
CA GLN A 36 10.04 -13.17 14.73
C GLN A 36 10.81 -12.72 13.49
N LYS A 37 10.77 -11.42 13.25
CA LYS A 37 11.49 -10.82 12.12
C LYS A 37 12.99 -10.85 12.42
N VAL A 38 13.69 -11.72 11.74
CA VAL A 38 15.16 -11.82 11.82
C VAL A 38 15.75 -10.71 10.97
N ILE A 39 16.50 -9.79 11.59
CA ILE A 39 17.21 -8.73 10.88
C ILE A 39 18.67 -9.15 10.77
N ALA A 40 19.15 -9.31 9.54
CA ALA A 40 20.53 -9.63 9.24
C ALA A 40 21.36 -8.36 8.98
N TYR A 41 22.62 -8.37 9.41
CA TYR A 41 23.59 -7.29 9.18
C TYR A 41 24.84 -7.85 8.55
N ASP A 42 25.51 -7.06 7.73
CA ASP A 42 26.84 -7.37 7.17
C ASP A 42 27.96 -7.08 8.17
N GLU A 43 29.21 -7.33 7.75
CA GLU A 43 30.41 -7.08 8.56
C GLU A 43 30.60 -5.60 8.92
N GLN A 44 30.00 -4.69 8.15
CA GLN A 44 30.05 -3.25 8.36
C GLN A 44 28.84 -2.72 9.14
N GLY A 45 27.98 -3.60 9.68
CA GLY A 45 26.78 -3.23 10.43
C GLY A 45 25.63 -2.68 9.58
N ARG A 46 25.69 -2.84 8.25
CA ARG A 46 24.61 -2.40 7.36
C ARG A 46 23.53 -3.49 7.30
N ARG A 47 22.28 -3.06 7.30
CA ARG A 47 21.14 -3.98 7.24
C ARG A 47 21.07 -4.71 5.91
N ILE A 48 20.80 -6.01 5.95
CA ILE A 48 20.53 -6.87 4.79
C ILE A 48 19.01 -7.04 4.68
N GLY A 49 18.46 -6.92 3.47
CA GLY A 49 17.07 -7.20 3.19
C GLY A 49 16.78 -8.70 3.20
N ASP A 50 15.50 -9.06 3.26
CA ASP A 50 15.07 -10.47 3.29
C ASP A 50 15.45 -11.22 2.00
N ASP A 51 15.74 -10.50 0.91
CA ASP A 51 16.29 -11.01 -0.35
C ASP A 51 17.83 -11.25 -0.37
N GLY A 52 18.50 -11.05 0.76
CA GLY A 52 19.94 -11.25 0.89
C GLY A 52 20.82 -10.09 0.36
N TYR A 53 20.21 -8.99 -0.11
CA TYR A 53 20.94 -7.82 -0.59
C TYR A 53 20.98 -6.71 0.46
N LEU A 54 22.04 -5.86 0.39
CA LEU A 54 22.18 -4.72 1.29
C LEU A 54 21.04 -3.71 1.10
N MET A 55 20.58 -3.12 2.21
CA MET A 55 19.64 -2.00 2.21
C MET A 55 20.39 -0.71 1.90
N THR A 56 20.47 -0.37 0.63
CA THR A 56 21.05 0.91 0.16
C THR A 56 20.14 2.09 0.48
N LYS A 57 20.67 3.32 0.34
CA LYS A 57 19.86 4.53 0.50
C LYS A 57 18.69 4.57 -0.49
N ALA A 58 18.92 4.18 -1.75
CA ALA A 58 17.87 4.13 -2.77
C ALA A 58 16.75 3.14 -2.40
N ARG A 59 17.11 1.94 -1.92
CA ARG A 59 16.15 0.95 -1.44
C ARG A 59 15.35 1.44 -0.23
N THR A 60 16.01 2.15 0.70
CA THR A 60 15.33 2.72 1.88
C THR A 60 14.33 3.80 1.47
N ILE A 61 14.71 4.71 0.56
CA ILE A 61 13.81 5.73 0.03
C ILE A 61 12.62 5.08 -0.69
N LEU A 62 12.87 4.09 -1.54
CA LEU A 62 11.81 3.39 -2.27
C LEU A 62 10.86 2.64 -1.32
N HIS A 63 11.37 2.06 -0.23
CA HIS A 63 10.54 1.48 0.83
C HIS A 63 9.60 2.51 1.45
N HIS A 64 10.10 3.71 1.77
CA HIS A 64 9.27 4.79 2.31
C HIS A 64 8.24 5.30 1.29
N LEU A 65 8.61 5.37 0.02
CA LEU A 65 7.68 5.75 -1.05
C LEU A 65 6.54 4.73 -1.20
N TYR A 66 6.82 3.43 -1.12
CA TYR A 66 5.76 2.41 -1.12
C TYR A 66 4.85 2.51 0.10
N ASN A 67 5.40 2.81 1.29
CA ASN A 67 4.58 3.06 2.47
C ASN A 67 3.74 4.35 2.32
N ALA A 68 4.29 5.40 1.72
CA ALA A 68 3.53 6.61 1.40
C ALA A 68 2.37 6.32 0.42
N CYS A 69 2.59 5.46 -0.59
CA CYS A 69 1.51 4.99 -1.47
C CYS A 69 0.39 4.31 -0.68
N PHE A 70 0.70 3.56 0.37
CA PHE A 70 -0.34 2.95 1.21
C PHE A 70 -1.18 4.00 1.94
N ILE A 71 -0.55 5.05 2.47
CA ILE A 71 -1.27 6.16 3.12
C ILE A 71 -2.12 6.91 2.10
N ILE A 72 -1.55 7.22 0.93
CA ILE A 72 -2.26 7.90 -0.16
C ILE A 72 -3.46 7.06 -0.62
N MET A 73 -3.32 5.76 -0.73
CA MET A 73 -4.42 4.84 -1.06
C MET A 73 -5.60 5.00 -0.11
N ILE A 74 -5.35 4.99 1.20
CA ILE A 74 -6.41 5.14 2.22
C ILE A 74 -7.07 6.51 2.08
N LEU A 75 -6.27 7.59 2.01
CA LEU A 75 -6.78 8.95 1.90
C LEU A 75 -7.60 9.15 0.63
N SER A 76 -7.08 8.73 -0.53
CA SER A 76 -7.77 8.83 -1.81
C SER A 76 -9.07 8.05 -1.81
N PHE A 77 -9.10 6.86 -1.22
CA PHE A 77 -10.32 6.06 -1.12
C PHE A 77 -11.37 6.75 -0.26
N VAL A 78 -10.99 7.26 0.91
CA VAL A 78 -11.91 7.96 1.83
C VAL A 78 -12.47 9.22 1.17
N VAL A 79 -11.61 10.05 0.55
CA VAL A 79 -12.05 11.27 -0.13
C VAL A 79 -12.95 10.96 -1.32
N ALA A 80 -12.65 9.91 -2.10
CA ALA A 80 -13.49 9.48 -3.20
C ALA A 80 -14.90 9.09 -2.75
N VAL A 81 -15.01 8.35 -1.64
CA VAL A 81 -16.30 7.97 -1.06
C VAL A 81 -17.08 9.23 -0.62
N VAL A 82 -16.40 10.19 0.01
CA VAL A 82 -17.03 11.47 0.40
C VAL A 82 -17.52 12.24 -0.83
N PHE A 83 -16.72 12.34 -1.90
CA PHE A 83 -17.11 13.05 -3.13
C PHE A 83 -18.28 12.37 -3.83
N ILE A 84 -18.30 11.03 -3.88
CA ILE A 84 -19.44 10.28 -4.38
C ILE A 84 -20.70 10.61 -3.56
N ALA A 85 -20.61 10.54 -2.23
CA ALA A 85 -21.74 10.85 -1.36
C ALA A 85 -22.23 12.28 -1.58
N LEU A 86 -21.34 13.28 -1.58
CA LEU A 86 -21.67 14.68 -1.82
C LEU A 86 -22.31 14.89 -3.20
N SER A 87 -21.91 14.16 -4.23
CA SER A 87 -22.49 14.24 -5.57
C SER A 87 -23.96 13.82 -5.66
N TYR A 88 -24.42 13.01 -4.69
CA TYR A 88 -25.84 12.58 -4.59
C TYR A 88 -26.68 13.48 -3.69
N PHE A 89 -26.07 14.14 -2.70
CA PHE A 89 -26.75 15.03 -1.77
C PHE A 89 -26.93 16.46 -2.32
N GLN A 90 -26.99 16.62 -3.63
CA GLN A 90 -27.20 17.93 -4.28
C GLN A 90 -28.53 18.58 -3.92
N GLY A 91 -28.55 19.23 -2.75
CA GLY A 91 -29.56 20.23 -2.45
C GLY A 91 -28.94 21.63 -2.52
N GLN A 92 -29.77 22.65 -2.47
CA GLN A 92 -29.38 24.07 -2.51
C GLN A 92 -28.31 24.47 -1.46
N GLN A 93 -28.10 23.68 -0.45
CA GLN A 93 -27.09 23.93 0.58
C GLN A 93 -25.62 23.64 0.14
N LEU A 94 -25.43 22.84 -0.90
CA LEU A 94 -24.09 22.52 -1.42
C LEU A 94 -23.55 23.58 -2.39
N SER A 95 -24.38 24.41 -2.95
CA SER A 95 -23.95 25.49 -3.86
C SER A 95 -22.95 26.45 -3.22
N HIS A 96 -23.03 26.66 -1.89
CA HIS A 96 -22.10 27.51 -1.16
C HIS A 96 -20.70 26.87 -1.01
N TRP A 97 -20.64 25.57 -0.74
CA TRP A 97 -19.38 24.81 -0.67
C TRP A 97 -18.75 24.64 -2.05
N GLU A 98 -19.58 24.52 -3.08
CA GLU A 98 -19.17 24.49 -4.48
C GLU A 98 -18.42 25.77 -4.86
N LEU A 99 -18.97 26.92 -4.50
CA LEU A 99 -18.35 28.23 -4.69
C LEU A 99 -17.00 28.35 -3.96
N ILE A 100 -16.90 27.82 -2.75
CA ILE A 100 -15.65 27.84 -1.98
C ILE A 100 -14.61 26.87 -2.56
N ALA A 101 -15.02 25.64 -2.89
CA ALA A 101 -14.11 24.60 -3.37
C ALA A 101 -13.51 24.93 -4.75
N TYR A 102 -14.27 25.61 -5.61
CA TYR A 102 -13.87 25.87 -6.99
C TYR A 102 -13.74 27.37 -7.33
N GLY A 103 -13.63 28.25 -6.32
CA GLY A 103 -13.38 29.65 -6.52
C GLY A 103 -14.51 30.45 -7.16
N GLY A 104 -15.74 29.95 -7.12
CA GLY A 104 -16.93 30.67 -7.61
C GLY A 104 -17.10 30.71 -9.12
N ASN A 105 -16.24 30.05 -9.87
CA ASN A 105 -16.33 30.03 -11.32
C ASN A 105 -17.44 29.08 -11.79
N GLN A 106 -18.29 29.58 -12.69
CA GLN A 106 -19.23 28.73 -13.43
C GLN A 106 -18.40 27.87 -14.40
N PHE A 107 -18.40 26.57 -14.16
CA PHE A 107 -17.64 25.61 -14.95
C PHE A 107 -18.33 25.40 -16.31
N ASN A 108 -17.93 26.03 -17.34
CA ASN A 108 -18.25 25.79 -18.76
C ASN A 108 -19.29 24.67 -19.06
N GLY A 109 -20.50 24.71 -18.42
CA GLY A 109 -21.58 23.75 -18.58
C GLY A 109 -21.44 22.44 -17.77
N TRP A 110 -20.41 22.26 -16.96
CA TRP A 110 -20.31 21.10 -16.07
C TRP A 110 -21.03 21.38 -14.75
N SER A 111 -21.89 20.47 -14.33
CA SER A 111 -22.45 20.52 -12.98
C SER A 111 -21.37 20.08 -11.97
N VAL A 112 -21.34 20.70 -10.81
CA VAL A 112 -20.41 20.33 -9.72
C VAL A 112 -20.55 18.87 -9.32
N ALA A 113 -21.74 18.28 -9.39
CA ALA A 113 -21.90 16.84 -9.17
C ALA A 113 -21.11 15.99 -10.16
N ASN A 114 -21.09 16.37 -11.41
CA ASN A 114 -20.32 15.63 -12.40
C ASN A 114 -18.83 15.80 -12.17
N MET A 115 -18.39 16.97 -11.73
CA MET A 115 -16.99 17.20 -11.36
C MET A 115 -16.58 16.36 -10.16
N LEU A 116 -17.38 16.35 -9.08
CA LEU A 116 -17.13 15.51 -7.91
C LEU A 116 -17.07 14.01 -8.27
N ARG A 117 -17.92 13.57 -9.19
CA ARG A 117 -17.89 12.17 -9.68
C ARG A 117 -16.61 11.87 -10.47
N VAL A 118 -16.21 12.77 -11.36
CA VAL A 118 -14.98 12.60 -12.15
C VAL A 118 -13.75 12.59 -11.25
N GLU A 119 -13.70 13.49 -10.28
CA GLU A 119 -12.61 13.56 -9.30
C GLU A 119 -12.59 12.32 -8.39
N ALA A 120 -13.77 11.84 -7.95
CA ALA A 120 -13.87 10.60 -7.20
C ALA A 120 -13.38 9.39 -8.00
N LEU A 121 -13.71 9.30 -9.29
CA LEU A 121 -13.20 8.24 -10.17
C LEU A 121 -11.68 8.30 -10.33
N TYR A 122 -11.12 9.50 -10.47
CA TYR A 122 -9.68 9.70 -10.49
C TYR A 122 -9.03 9.25 -9.17
N LEU A 123 -9.59 9.64 -8.02
CA LEU A 123 -9.10 9.23 -6.71
C LEU A 123 -9.18 7.72 -6.49
N LEU A 124 -10.23 7.06 -6.95
CA LEU A 124 -10.33 5.58 -6.91
C LEU A 124 -9.27 4.92 -7.79
N PHE A 125 -9.00 5.47 -8.97
CA PHE A 125 -7.91 5.01 -9.83
C PHE A 125 -6.56 5.15 -9.13
N VAL A 126 -6.27 6.31 -8.52
CA VAL A 126 -5.04 6.53 -7.74
C VAL A 126 -4.95 5.53 -6.57
N ALA A 127 -6.05 5.32 -5.83
CA ALA A 127 -6.09 4.37 -4.73
C ALA A 127 -5.75 2.94 -5.19
N ALA A 128 -6.34 2.48 -6.30
CA ALA A 128 -6.07 1.15 -6.86
C ALA A 128 -4.61 0.98 -7.28
N ILE A 129 -4.04 1.98 -7.95
CA ILE A 129 -2.62 1.96 -8.36
C ILE A 129 -1.69 1.99 -7.16
N CYS A 130 -1.95 2.85 -6.18
CA CYS A 130 -1.14 2.94 -4.97
C CYS A 130 -1.18 1.64 -4.17
N LEU A 131 -2.34 0.97 -4.09
CA LEU A 131 -2.47 -0.36 -3.48
C LEU A 131 -1.62 -1.41 -4.22
N PHE A 132 -1.73 -1.45 -5.54
CA PHE A 132 -0.93 -2.35 -6.38
C PHE A 132 0.57 -2.10 -6.23
N ALA A 133 0.99 -0.82 -6.29
CA ALA A 133 2.37 -0.42 -6.14
C ALA A 133 2.94 -0.80 -4.77
N ASN A 134 2.17 -0.63 -3.68
CA ASN A 134 2.57 -1.04 -2.35
C ASN A 134 2.78 -2.55 -2.27
N ILE A 135 1.76 -3.36 -2.62
CA ILE A 135 1.81 -4.82 -2.49
C ILE A 135 2.89 -5.43 -3.39
N LYS A 136 2.88 -5.10 -4.68
CA LYS A 136 3.84 -5.68 -5.65
C LYS A 136 5.22 -5.06 -5.56
N GLY A 137 5.30 -3.77 -5.21
CA GLY A 137 6.55 -3.07 -5.01
C GLY A 137 7.31 -3.57 -3.79
N MET A 138 6.64 -3.82 -2.68
CA MET A 138 7.26 -4.44 -1.51
C MET A 138 7.71 -5.87 -1.79
N GLY A 139 6.89 -6.67 -2.50
CA GLY A 139 7.29 -8.01 -2.93
C GLY A 139 8.53 -7.98 -3.82
N TRP A 140 8.62 -7.03 -4.79
CA TRP A 140 9.82 -6.88 -5.59
C TRP A 140 11.03 -6.44 -4.76
N LEU A 141 10.82 -5.51 -3.84
CA LEU A 141 11.92 -4.93 -3.04
C LEU A 141 12.58 -5.98 -2.13
N TYR A 142 11.80 -6.92 -1.59
CA TYR A 142 12.26 -7.90 -0.60
C TYR A 142 12.29 -9.34 -1.11
N ASP A 143 11.33 -9.76 -1.94
CA ASP A 143 11.13 -11.17 -2.32
C ASP A 143 11.63 -11.48 -3.73
N GLY A 144 12.23 -10.49 -4.43
CA GLY A 144 12.77 -10.68 -5.78
C GLY A 144 11.73 -10.77 -6.90
N ALA A 145 10.48 -10.37 -6.65
CA ALA A 145 9.43 -10.29 -7.68
C ALA A 145 9.83 -9.36 -8.85
N PRO A 146 9.25 -9.49 -10.05
CA PRO A 146 9.62 -8.64 -11.19
C PRO A 146 9.23 -7.18 -10.96
N TYR A 147 10.14 -6.24 -11.23
CA TYR A 147 9.93 -4.80 -11.06
C TYR A 147 9.17 -4.13 -12.20
N LYS A 148 9.21 -4.72 -13.41
CA LYS A 148 8.62 -4.15 -14.63
C LYS A 148 7.12 -3.79 -14.46
N PRO A 149 6.26 -4.65 -13.90
CA PRO A 149 4.85 -4.31 -13.71
C PRO A 149 4.64 -3.07 -12.84
N VAL A 150 5.37 -2.97 -11.74
CA VAL A 150 5.28 -1.82 -10.82
C VAL A 150 5.72 -0.55 -11.52
N ARG A 151 6.83 -0.60 -12.28
CA ARG A 151 7.33 0.52 -13.05
C ARG A 151 6.31 1.01 -14.08
N ILE A 152 5.74 0.09 -14.87
CA ILE A 152 4.73 0.43 -15.89
C ILE A 152 3.50 1.07 -15.26
N THR A 153 3.03 0.51 -14.14
CA THR A 153 1.87 1.02 -13.42
C THR A 153 2.12 2.43 -12.86
N MET A 154 3.31 2.70 -12.32
CA MET A 154 3.68 4.04 -11.84
C MET A 154 3.82 5.04 -12.98
N LEU A 155 4.35 4.64 -14.14
CA LEU A 155 4.37 5.48 -15.33
C LEU A 155 2.95 5.82 -15.82
N ALA A 156 2.07 4.83 -15.89
CA ALA A 156 0.66 5.03 -16.26
C ALA A 156 -0.03 6.01 -15.30
N MET A 157 0.20 5.87 -13.97
CA MET A 157 -0.30 6.82 -12.99
C MET A 157 0.20 8.24 -13.25
N GLY A 158 1.50 8.41 -13.51
CA GLY A 158 2.08 9.73 -13.81
C GLY A 158 1.46 10.37 -15.05
N ILE A 159 1.26 9.59 -16.13
CA ILE A 159 0.63 10.06 -17.37
C ILE A 159 -0.83 10.45 -17.13
N VAL A 160 -1.62 9.60 -16.49
CA VAL A 160 -3.05 9.88 -16.21
C VAL A 160 -3.19 11.09 -15.29
N SER A 161 -2.37 11.19 -14.24
CA SER A 161 -2.37 12.34 -13.34
C SER A 161 -1.94 13.63 -14.05
N GLY A 162 -0.97 13.56 -14.96
CA GLY A 162 -0.56 14.70 -15.78
C GLY A 162 -1.68 15.16 -16.71
N ILE A 163 -2.37 14.24 -17.38
CA ILE A 163 -3.53 14.55 -18.21
C ILE A 163 -4.64 15.18 -17.35
N PHE A 164 -4.95 14.59 -16.20
CA PHE A 164 -5.97 15.09 -15.30
C PHE A 164 -5.65 16.50 -14.82
N PHE A 165 -4.41 16.78 -14.44
CA PHE A 165 -3.92 18.12 -14.09
C PHE A 165 -4.14 19.14 -15.21
N LEU A 166 -3.77 18.79 -16.44
CA LEU A 166 -3.95 19.67 -17.58
C LEU A 166 -5.43 19.92 -17.89
N VAL A 167 -6.24 18.87 -17.85
CA VAL A 167 -7.70 19.00 -18.05
C VAL A 167 -8.30 19.90 -16.98
N ALA A 168 -7.98 19.72 -15.70
CA ALA A 168 -8.45 20.59 -14.62
C ALA A 168 -8.02 22.05 -14.85
N LEU A 169 -6.75 22.27 -15.21
CA LEU A 169 -6.22 23.60 -15.47
C LEU A 169 -6.95 24.31 -16.64
N PHE A 170 -7.21 23.61 -17.74
CA PHE A 170 -7.83 24.23 -18.93
C PHE A 170 -9.34 24.33 -18.83
N THR A 171 -10.01 23.44 -18.08
CA THR A 171 -11.49 23.46 -17.94
C THR A 171 -11.95 24.33 -16.78
N VAL A 172 -11.23 24.30 -15.67
CA VAL A 172 -11.60 24.94 -14.41
C VAL A 172 -10.78 26.22 -14.17
N GLY A 173 -9.59 26.32 -14.79
CA GLY A 173 -8.67 27.42 -14.59
C GLY A 173 -7.90 27.37 -13.27
N ILE A 174 -8.10 26.31 -12.45
CA ILE A 174 -7.42 26.12 -11.18
C ILE A 174 -6.63 24.80 -11.28
N PRO A 175 -5.29 24.83 -11.02
CA PRO A 175 -4.50 23.61 -11.00
C PRO A 175 -4.96 22.71 -9.84
N GLU A 176 -5.25 21.48 -10.12
CA GLU A 176 -5.58 20.47 -9.11
C GLU A 176 -4.26 19.98 -8.45
N PRO A 177 -3.97 20.36 -7.18
CA PRO A 177 -2.65 20.15 -6.58
C PRO A 177 -2.36 18.68 -6.32
N PHE A 178 -3.38 17.85 -6.09
CA PHE A 178 -3.20 16.43 -5.80
C PHE A 178 -2.68 15.66 -7.02
N SER A 179 -3.20 15.94 -8.21
CA SER A 179 -2.70 15.32 -9.45
C SER A 179 -1.24 15.69 -9.74
N LEU A 180 -0.85 16.93 -9.46
CA LEU A 180 0.55 17.36 -9.58
C LEU A 180 1.46 16.59 -8.61
N ILE A 181 1.03 16.41 -7.35
CA ILE A 181 1.75 15.61 -6.36
C ILE A 181 1.91 14.17 -6.85
N MET A 182 0.85 13.59 -7.44
CA MET A 182 0.90 12.23 -7.97
C MET A 182 1.87 12.09 -9.17
N VAL A 183 1.98 13.10 -10.02
CA VAL A 183 3.02 13.15 -11.07
C VAL A 183 4.42 13.12 -10.46
N ILE A 184 4.67 13.96 -9.46
CA ILE A 184 5.98 14.02 -8.79
C ILE A 184 6.32 12.67 -8.16
N ILE A 185 5.38 12.05 -7.44
CA ILE A 185 5.56 10.73 -6.81
C ILE A 185 5.86 9.67 -7.88
N ALA A 186 5.14 9.68 -8.99
CA ALA A 186 5.35 8.73 -10.09
C ALA A 186 6.75 8.86 -10.69
N VAL A 187 7.22 10.08 -10.91
CA VAL A 187 8.57 10.35 -11.43
C VAL A 187 9.64 9.89 -10.46
N LEU A 188 9.50 10.24 -9.16
CA LEU A 188 10.45 9.84 -8.12
C LEU A 188 10.50 8.31 -7.98
N MET A 189 9.34 7.65 -7.89
CA MET A 189 9.29 6.19 -7.80
C MET A 189 9.92 5.52 -9.00
N ASN A 190 9.64 6.02 -10.21
CA ASN A 190 10.22 5.47 -11.43
C ASN A 190 11.74 5.56 -11.44
N LYS A 191 12.30 6.71 -11.02
CA LYS A 191 13.74 6.90 -10.87
C LYS A 191 14.32 5.88 -9.88
N PHE A 192 13.79 5.82 -8.65
CA PHE A 192 14.32 4.92 -7.63
C PHE A 192 14.13 3.43 -7.96
N ILE A 193 13.06 3.06 -8.70
CA ILE A 193 12.90 1.69 -9.20
C ILE A 193 14.05 1.33 -10.14
N VAL A 194 14.43 2.24 -11.05
CA VAL A 194 15.54 2.01 -11.99
C VAL A 194 16.87 1.93 -11.24
N ASP A 195 17.12 2.87 -10.31
CA ASP A 195 18.34 2.91 -9.52
C ASP A 195 18.53 1.60 -8.72
N VAL A 196 17.48 1.15 -8.01
CA VAL A 196 17.52 -0.10 -7.24
C VAL A 196 17.63 -1.33 -8.14
N ALA A 197 17.01 -1.33 -9.33
CA ALA A 197 17.15 -2.41 -10.29
C ALA A 197 18.59 -2.52 -10.82
N ALA A 198 19.23 -1.39 -11.08
CA ALA A 198 20.65 -1.35 -11.47
C ALA A 198 21.56 -1.82 -10.33
N GLU A 199 21.30 -1.36 -9.09
CA GLU A 199 22.04 -1.82 -7.91
C GLU A 199 21.94 -3.34 -7.71
N LYS A 200 20.72 -3.92 -7.80
CA LYS A 200 20.50 -5.38 -7.67
C LYS A 200 21.23 -6.17 -8.74
N GLY A 201 21.38 -5.64 -9.94
CA GLY A 201 22.14 -6.28 -11.02
C GLY A 201 23.66 -6.31 -10.79
N SER A 202 24.18 -5.39 -10.00
CA SER A 202 25.62 -5.23 -9.72
C SER A 202 26.06 -5.78 -8.35
N LEU A 203 25.13 -5.92 -7.40
CA LEU A 203 25.43 -6.35 -6.03
C LEU A 203 25.56 -7.87 -5.94
N ARG A 204 26.63 -8.34 -5.29
CA ARG A 204 26.72 -9.72 -4.82
C ARG A 204 25.88 -9.88 -3.55
N PRO A 205 25.28 -11.07 -3.30
CA PRO A 205 24.61 -11.35 -2.04
C PRO A 205 25.54 -11.01 -0.86
N ALA A 206 25.01 -10.28 0.11
CA ALA A 206 25.82 -9.87 1.25
C ALA A 206 26.10 -11.05 2.18
N LYS A 207 27.32 -11.17 2.68
CA LYS A 207 27.67 -12.15 3.72
C LYS A 207 27.03 -11.70 5.04
N ILE A 208 26.25 -12.58 5.64
CA ILE A 208 25.60 -12.33 6.94
C ILE A 208 26.66 -12.48 8.02
N ALA A 209 26.98 -11.39 8.73
CA ALA A 209 27.91 -11.40 9.86
C ALA A 209 27.18 -11.48 11.21
N LYS A 210 25.98 -10.87 11.31
CA LYS A 210 25.20 -10.82 12.56
C LYS A 210 23.71 -10.90 12.28
N THR A 211 23.04 -11.70 13.09
CA THR A 211 21.59 -11.84 13.04
C THR A 211 20.99 -11.37 14.35
N VAL A 212 20.02 -10.44 14.30
CA VAL A 212 19.31 -9.96 15.48
C VAL A 212 17.83 -10.33 15.34
N VAL A 213 17.32 -11.08 16.31
CA VAL A 213 15.90 -11.43 16.39
C VAL A 213 15.18 -10.30 17.10
N LYS A 214 14.32 -9.58 16.38
CA LYS A 214 13.44 -8.56 16.96
C LYS A 214 12.19 -9.26 17.47
N LYS A 215 12.02 -9.33 18.82
CA LYS A 215 10.73 -9.71 19.40
C LYS A 215 9.71 -8.63 19.03
N GLY A 216 8.70 -9.03 18.25
CA GLY A 216 7.57 -8.18 17.92
C GLY A 216 6.57 -8.10 19.07
#